data_095dd3d5171300f6b4bb226f755fa7d2
#
_entry.id   095dd3d5171300f6b4bb226f755fa7d2
#
_cell.length_a   1.000
_cell.length_b   1.000
_cell.length_c   1.000
_cell.angle_alpha   90.00
_cell.angle_beta   90.00
_cell.angle_gamma   90.00
#
_symmetry.space_group_name_H-M   'P 1'
#
loop_
_entity.id
_entity.type
_entity.pdbx_description
1 polymer ?
#
loop_
_entity_poly.entity_id
_entity_poly.type
_entity_poly.pdbx_seq_one_letter_code
_entity_poly.pdbx_strand_id
1 'polypeptide(L)'
;MWILIGVTAALLVCDRVLKALARSEKLRYRGKLLQLTHLENPGFFLGKGSRYPGLLRWVPLGIWLLAAALLLPDVERRTAPARLGILLTLTGGLSNQYDRLRRGSVTDYVRFPGAGKKLRSLVWNLADFMLLGGTVLTACLLYTSDAADE
;
A
#
# COMPACT_ATOMS: atom_id res chain seq x y z
N MET A 1 -14.93 -15.57 -1.72
CA MET A 1 -14.93 -14.12 -1.49
C MET A 1 -14.63 -13.78 -0.01
N TRP A 2 -15.42 -14.26 0.95
CA TRP A 2 -15.29 -13.88 2.37
C TRP A 2 -13.91 -14.12 3.00
N ILE A 3 -13.23 -15.23 2.65
CA ILE A 3 -11.86 -15.51 3.13
C ILE A 3 -10.89 -14.43 2.66
N LEU A 4 -10.95 -14.00 1.40
CA LEU A 4 -10.07 -12.97 0.86
C LEU A 4 -10.32 -11.61 1.52
N ILE A 5 -11.58 -11.28 1.75
CA ILE A 5 -11.97 -10.07 2.51
C ILE A 5 -11.41 -10.14 3.93
N GLY A 6 -11.57 -11.29 4.60
CA GLY A 6 -11.03 -11.50 5.94
C GLY A 6 -9.50 -11.32 6.00
N VAL A 7 -8.77 -11.89 5.04
CA VAL A 7 -7.30 -11.76 4.95
C VAL A 7 -6.89 -10.30 4.74
N THR A 8 -7.50 -9.60 3.79
CA THR A 8 -7.14 -8.20 3.51
C THR A 8 -7.54 -7.26 4.65
N ALA A 9 -8.67 -7.52 5.32
CA ALA A 9 -9.05 -6.79 6.52
C ALA A 9 -8.05 -7.02 7.68
N ALA A 10 -7.61 -8.26 7.89
CA ALA A 10 -6.58 -8.57 8.89
C ALA A 10 -5.25 -7.86 8.58
N LEU A 11 -4.83 -7.83 7.31
CA LEU A 11 -3.65 -7.08 6.87
C LEU A 11 -3.80 -5.57 7.09
N LEU A 12 -5.00 -5.01 6.84
CA LEU A 12 -5.28 -3.61 7.14
C LEU A 12 -5.12 -3.32 8.63
N VAL A 13 -5.72 -4.14 9.48
CA VAL A 13 -5.59 -3.99 10.95
C VAL A 13 -4.13 -4.11 11.37
N CYS A 14 -3.40 -5.08 10.83
CA CYS A 14 -1.97 -5.27 11.09
C CYS A 14 -1.17 -4.02 10.73
N ASP A 15 -1.38 -3.44 9.52
CA ASP A 15 -0.72 -2.20 9.12
C ASP A 15 -1.06 -1.03 10.05
N ARG A 16 -2.32 -0.89 10.46
CA ARG A 16 -2.75 0.15 11.42
C ARG A 16 -2.06 0.01 12.77
N VAL A 17 -1.94 -1.22 13.28
CA VAL A 17 -1.24 -1.51 14.54
C VAL A 17 0.26 -1.22 14.42
N LEU A 18 0.92 -1.69 13.35
CA LEU A 18 2.34 -1.45 13.12
C LEU A 18 2.65 0.05 12.99
N LYS A 19 1.83 0.81 12.27
CA LYS A 19 1.94 2.27 12.18
C LYS A 19 1.76 2.95 13.54
N ALA A 20 0.83 2.48 14.38
CA ALA A 20 0.65 3.00 15.73
C ALA A 20 1.87 2.70 16.63
N LEU A 21 2.40 1.48 16.57
CA LEU A 21 3.60 1.08 17.31
C LEU A 21 4.84 1.85 16.84
N ALA A 22 4.98 2.09 15.53
CA ALA A 22 6.07 2.89 14.99
C ALA A 22 6.02 4.33 15.52
N ARG A 23 4.86 4.98 15.50
CA ARG A 23 4.67 6.34 16.03
C ARG A 23 4.92 6.45 17.52
N SER A 24 4.57 5.43 18.29
CA SER A 24 4.84 5.40 19.74
C SER A 24 6.28 5.01 20.08
N GLU A 25 7.14 4.88 19.06
CA GLU A 25 8.53 4.45 19.17
C GLU A 25 8.76 3.07 19.79
N LYS A 26 7.69 2.30 19.98
CA LYS A 26 7.75 0.92 20.50
C LYS A 26 8.22 -0.09 19.44
N LEU A 27 8.15 0.27 18.15
CA LEU A 27 8.60 -0.55 17.04
C LEU A 27 9.98 -0.09 16.58
N ARG A 28 11.04 -0.59 17.24
CA ARG A 28 12.42 -0.28 16.88
C ARG A 28 13.26 -1.55 16.79
N TYR A 29 13.89 -1.75 15.64
CA TYR A 29 14.84 -2.83 15.41
C TYR A 29 15.94 -2.37 14.45
N ARG A 30 17.19 -2.71 14.75
CA ARG A 30 18.35 -2.38 13.92
C ARG A 30 19.08 -3.67 13.52
N GLY A 31 18.81 -4.17 12.31
CA GLY A 31 19.53 -5.27 11.70
C GLY A 31 20.25 -4.83 10.43
N LYS A 32 21.12 -5.71 9.91
CA LYS A 32 21.87 -5.45 8.66
C LYS A 32 20.99 -5.47 7.42
N LEU A 33 19.99 -6.35 7.38
CA LEU A 33 19.08 -6.53 6.25
C LEU A 33 17.76 -5.78 6.42
N LEU A 34 17.24 -5.74 7.65
CA LEU A 34 15.97 -5.11 8.00
C LEU A 34 16.17 -4.16 9.18
N GLN A 35 15.58 -3.00 9.09
CA GLN A 35 15.50 -2.03 10.16
C GLN A 35 14.05 -1.57 10.33
N LEU A 36 13.57 -1.54 11.57
CA LEU A 36 12.29 -0.93 11.92
C LEU A 36 12.57 0.44 12.54
N THR A 37 11.91 1.45 12.00
CA THR A 37 12.12 2.86 12.34
C THR A 37 10.79 3.60 12.26
N HIS A 38 10.76 4.88 12.52
CA HIS A 38 9.61 5.74 12.32
C HIS A 38 9.99 6.88 11.39
N LEU A 39 9.20 7.05 10.31
CA LEU A 39 9.32 8.17 9.39
C LEU A 39 7.90 8.64 9.01
N GLU A 40 7.64 9.93 9.18
CA GLU A 40 6.45 10.56 8.60
C GLU A 40 6.78 11.07 7.20
N ASN A 41 6.10 10.52 6.19
CA ASN A 41 6.29 10.84 4.78
C ASN A 41 5.19 11.78 4.29
N PRO A 42 5.46 13.09 4.19
CA PRO A 42 4.48 14.07 3.72
C PRO A 42 4.34 14.11 2.19
N GLY A 43 5.17 13.35 1.47
CA GLY A 43 5.19 13.31 0.00
C GLY A 43 4.48 12.10 -0.59
N PHE A 44 4.56 11.99 -1.94
CA PHE A 44 4.23 10.75 -2.62
C PHE A 44 5.37 9.73 -2.40
N PHE A 45 6.15 9.52 -3.41
CA PHE A 45 7.30 8.64 -3.36
C PHE A 45 8.58 9.46 -3.13
N LEU A 46 9.43 9.07 -2.18
CA LEU A 46 10.68 9.80 -1.86
C LEU A 46 10.47 11.23 -1.30
N GLY A 47 9.35 11.51 -0.65
CA GLY A 47 9.06 12.84 -0.10
C GLY A 47 8.78 13.91 -1.14
N LYS A 48 8.67 13.56 -2.44
CA LYS A 48 8.35 14.49 -3.51
C LYS A 48 6.93 15.03 -3.36
N GLY A 49 6.74 16.29 -3.73
CA GLY A 49 5.41 16.94 -3.73
C GLY A 49 5.00 17.54 -2.39
N SER A 50 5.84 17.51 -1.35
CA SER A 50 5.54 18.07 -0.02
C SER A 50 5.15 19.56 -0.03
N ARG A 51 5.49 20.29 -1.10
CA ARG A 51 5.09 21.69 -1.30
C ARG A 51 3.59 21.88 -1.58
N TYR A 52 2.88 20.83 -1.96
CA TYR A 52 1.47 20.88 -2.35
C TYR A 52 0.62 19.91 -1.51
N PRO A 53 0.38 20.21 -0.22
CA PRO A 53 -0.31 19.28 0.69
C PRO A 53 -1.73 18.93 0.24
N GLY A 54 -2.43 19.85 -0.42
CA GLY A 54 -3.74 19.58 -1.01
C GLY A 54 -3.69 18.51 -2.10
N LEU A 55 -2.74 18.62 -3.03
CA LEU A 55 -2.54 17.62 -4.09
C LEU A 55 -2.22 16.24 -3.49
N LEU A 56 -1.38 16.19 -2.45
CA LEU A 56 -1.00 14.94 -1.77
C LEU A 56 -2.17 14.27 -1.04
N ARG A 57 -3.17 15.02 -0.66
CA ARG A 57 -4.38 14.51 0.00
C ARG A 57 -5.43 14.05 -0.99
N TRP A 58 -5.73 14.88 -2.00
CA TRP A 58 -6.91 14.69 -2.86
C TRP A 58 -6.63 13.91 -4.13
N VAL A 59 -5.44 14.05 -4.74
CA VAL A 59 -5.10 13.31 -5.96
C VAL A 59 -5.03 11.80 -5.71
N PRO A 60 -4.32 11.30 -4.68
CA PRO A 60 -4.34 9.86 -4.38
C PRO A 60 -5.73 9.34 -4.00
N LEU A 61 -6.57 10.16 -3.34
CA LEU A 61 -7.95 9.80 -3.06
C LEU A 61 -8.75 9.63 -4.36
N GLY A 62 -8.64 10.58 -5.29
CA GLY A 62 -9.29 10.49 -6.60
C GLY A 62 -8.86 9.26 -7.39
N ILE A 63 -7.55 8.97 -7.42
CA ILE A 63 -6.99 7.77 -8.07
C ILE A 63 -7.54 6.50 -7.40
N TRP A 64 -7.58 6.46 -6.06
CA TRP A 64 -8.10 5.32 -5.32
C TRP A 64 -9.60 5.10 -5.57
N LEU A 65 -10.40 6.16 -5.57
CA LEU A 65 -11.84 6.09 -5.87
C LEU A 65 -12.08 5.61 -7.30
N LEU A 66 -11.31 6.12 -8.26
CA LEU A 66 -11.39 5.66 -9.65
C LEU A 66 -11.02 4.18 -9.77
N ALA A 67 -9.93 3.74 -9.16
CA ALA A 67 -9.53 2.34 -9.14
C ALA A 67 -10.62 1.44 -8.51
N ALA A 68 -11.20 1.87 -7.40
CA ALA A 68 -12.30 1.15 -6.77
C ALA A 68 -13.53 1.07 -7.69
N ALA A 69 -13.91 2.17 -8.33
CA ALA A 69 -15.04 2.21 -9.24
C ALA A 69 -14.85 1.31 -10.48
N LEU A 70 -13.62 1.18 -10.98
CA LEU A 70 -13.31 0.35 -12.15
C LEU A 70 -13.12 -1.13 -11.80
N LEU A 71 -12.58 -1.46 -10.63
CA LEU A 71 -12.18 -2.82 -10.30
C LEU A 71 -13.21 -3.60 -9.48
N LEU A 72 -14.01 -2.94 -8.63
CA LEU A 72 -14.96 -3.62 -7.76
C LEU A 72 -16.18 -4.21 -8.48
N PRO A 73 -16.79 -3.58 -9.49
CA PRO A 73 -18.03 -4.10 -10.10
C PRO A 73 -17.88 -5.53 -10.64
N ASP A 74 -16.71 -5.86 -11.21
CA ASP A 74 -16.46 -7.17 -11.80
C ASP A 74 -15.58 -8.09 -10.95
N VAL A 75 -15.29 -7.71 -9.70
CA VAL A 75 -14.37 -8.47 -8.84
C VAL A 75 -14.83 -9.93 -8.65
N GLU A 76 -16.13 -10.18 -8.56
CA GLU A 76 -16.67 -11.54 -8.36
C GLU A 76 -16.55 -12.44 -9.60
N ARG A 77 -16.44 -11.85 -10.78
CA ARG A 77 -16.23 -12.57 -12.04
C ARG A 77 -14.79 -12.96 -12.29
N ARG A 78 -13.84 -12.38 -11.53
CA ARG A 78 -12.40 -12.65 -11.68
C ARG A 78 -11.97 -13.93 -10.96
N THR A 79 -10.82 -14.47 -11.36
CA THR A 79 -10.18 -15.61 -10.68
C THR A 79 -9.81 -15.26 -9.23
N ALA A 80 -9.65 -16.25 -8.35
CA ALA A 80 -9.32 -16.01 -6.95
C ALA A 80 -8.01 -15.20 -6.76
N PRO A 81 -6.92 -15.45 -7.51
CA PRO A 81 -5.71 -14.62 -7.42
C PRO A 81 -5.94 -13.17 -7.88
N ALA A 82 -6.72 -12.95 -8.95
CA ALA A 82 -7.03 -11.59 -9.41
C ALA A 82 -7.88 -10.83 -8.39
N ARG A 83 -8.86 -11.48 -7.77
CA ARG A 83 -9.63 -10.92 -6.63
C ARG A 83 -8.71 -10.50 -5.49
N LEU A 84 -7.76 -11.37 -5.11
CA LEU A 84 -6.79 -11.07 -4.07
C LEU A 84 -5.95 -9.85 -4.44
N GLY A 85 -5.46 -9.78 -5.67
CA GLY A 85 -4.69 -8.63 -6.17
C GLY A 85 -5.47 -7.32 -6.05
N ILE A 86 -6.72 -7.30 -6.53
CA ILE A 86 -7.61 -6.14 -6.44
C ILE A 86 -7.84 -5.72 -4.98
N LEU A 87 -8.20 -6.67 -4.11
CA LEU A 87 -8.46 -6.39 -2.70
C LEU A 87 -7.21 -5.87 -1.98
N LEU A 88 -6.01 -6.43 -2.24
CA LEU A 88 -4.75 -5.95 -1.68
C LEU A 88 -4.45 -4.52 -2.15
N THR A 89 -4.59 -4.23 -3.44
CA THR A 89 -4.39 -2.89 -4.01
C THR A 89 -5.28 -1.87 -3.33
N LEU A 90 -6.58 -2.15 -3.26
CA LEU A 90 -7.55 -1.22 -2.68
C LEU A 90 -7.33 -1.06 -1.17
N THR A 91 -7.05 -2.14 -0.45
CA THR A 91 -6.84 -2.10 1.01
C THR A 91 -5.55 -1.36 1.37
N GLY A 92 -4.45 -1.60 0.65
CA GLY A 92 -3.19 -0.88 0.84
C GLY A 92 -3.35 0.61 0.55
N GLY A 93 -4.00 0.94 -0.58
CA GLY A 93 -4.32 2.33 -0.93
C GLY A 93 -5.17 3.02 0.14
N LEU A 94 -6.19 2.33 0.65
CA LEU A 94 -7.07 2.84 1.72
C LEU A 94 -6.29 3.16 3.00
N SER A 95 -5.40 2.27 3.44
CA SER A 95 -4.60 2.51 4.65
C SER A 95 -3.71 3.76 4.52
N ASN A 96 -3.01 3.91 3.40
CA ASN A 96 -2.18 5.07 3.16
C ASN A 96 -3.00 6.35 2.95
N GLN A 97 -4.18 6.25 2.33
CA GLN A 97 -5.08 7.39 2.17
C GLN A 97 -5.69 7.84 3.50
N TYR A 98 -6.03 6.92 4.39
CA TYR A 98 -6.49 7.25 5.73
C TYR A 98 -5.45 8.10 6.50
N ASP A 99 -4.16 7.72 6.43
CA ASP A 99 -3.09 8.49 7.07
C ASP A 99 -3.00 9.92 6.49
N ARG A 100 -3.04 10.06 5.16
CA ARG A 100 -3.02 11.38 4.50
C ARG A 100 -4.20 12.26 4.88
N LEU A 101 -5.41 11.70 4.91
CA LEU A 101 -6.61 12.45 5.27
C LEU A 101 -6.58 12.91 6.73
N ARG A 102 -6.12 12.04 7.63
CA ARG A 102 -6.16 12.31 9.06
C ARG A 102 -4.95 13.10 9.58
N ARG A 103 -3.76 12.90 8.99
CA ARG A 103 -2.48 13.40 9.51
C ARG A 103 -1.72 14.28 8.53
N GLY A 104 -2.07 14.26 7.25
CA GLY A 104 -1.33 14.95 6.20
C GLY A 104 -0.06 14.22 5.71
N SER A 105 0.31 13.12 6.35
CA SER A 105 1.50 12.29 6.05
C SER A 105 1.16 10.81 6.14
N VAL A 106 2.02 9.96 5.56
CA VAL A 106 1.96 8.50 5.72
C VAL A 106 3.05 8.08 6.69
N THR A 107 2.72 7.18 7.62
CA THR A 107 3.70 6.60 8.54
C THR A 107 4.39 5.41 7.89
N ASP A 108 5.70 5.52 7.66
CA ASP A 108 6.57 4.48 7.12
C ASP A 108 7.49 3.94 8.22
N TYR A 109 7.76 2.61 8.22
CA TYR A 109 8.48 1.99 9.34
C TYR A 109 9.44 0.86 8.96
N VAL A 110 9.45 0.37 7.71
CA VAL A 110 10.33 -0.71 7.23
C VAL A 110 11.42 -0.14 6.35
N ARG A 111 12.68 -0.36 6.68
CA ARG A 111 13.84 0.03 5.90
C ARG A 111 14.74 -1.17 5.61
N PHE A 112 15.36 -1.20 4.43
CA PHE A 112 16.28 -2.24 4.00
C PHE A 112 17.71 -1.69 3.85
N PRO A 113 18.53 -1.65 4.93
CA PRO A 113 19.89 -1.07 4.89
C PRO A 113 20.85 -1.80 3.95
N GLY A 114 20.66 -3.13 3.80
CA GLY A 114 21.48 -3.99 2.92
C GLY A 114 21.13 -3.90 1.44
N ALA A 115 20.06 -3.21 1.06
CA ALA A 115 19.68 -3.05 -0.33
C ALA A 115 20.52 -2.00 -1.06
N GLY A 116 20.47 -2.00 -2.39
CA GLY A 116 21.19 -1.03 -3.24
C GLY A 116 20.86 0.44 -2.86
N LYS A 117 21.73 1.37 -3.22
CA LYS A 117 21.70 2.79 -2.80
C LYS A 117 20.30 3.45 -2.86
N LYS A 118 19.52 3.17 -3.90
CA LYS A 118 18.17 3.74 -4.07
C LYS A 118 17.15 3.17 -3.07
N LEU A 119 17.14 1.84 -2.87
CA LEU A 119 16.20 1.17 -1.95
C LEU A 119 16.54 1.42 -0.48
N ARG A 120 17.83 1.56 -0.16
CA ARG A 120 18.30 1.86 1.20
C ARG A 120 17.79 3.21 1.73
N SER A 121 17.53 4.18 0.86
CA SER A 121 17.00 5.49 1.24
C SER A 121 15.49 5.50 1.47
N LEU A 122 14.79 4.44 1.03
CA LEU A 122 13.35 4.30 1.17
C LEU A 122 12.98 3.68 2.50
N VAL A 123 11.90 4.18 3.07
CA VAL A 123 11.20 3.54 4.19
C VAL A 123 9.80 3.19 3.69
N TRP A 124 9.33 2.01 4.01
CA TRP A 124 8.11 1.40 3.54
C TRP A 124 7.17 1.09 4.70
N ASN A 125 5.92 0.81 4.40
CA ASN A 125 4.94 0.25 5.32
C ASN A 125 4.26 -0.99 4.70
N LEU A 126 3.49 -1.73 5.47
CA LEU A 126 2.80 -2.93 4.97
C LEU A 126 1.79 -2.59 3.86
N ALA A 127 1.13 -1.43 3.95
CA ALA A 127 0.19 -0.99 2.92
C ALA A 127 0.88 -0.74 1.56
N ASP A 128 2.15 -0.31 1.53
CA ASP A 128 2.91 -0.17 0.29
C ASP A 128 3.18 -1.52 -0.37
N PHE A 129 3.50 -2.56 0.42
CA PHE A 129 3.66 -3.93 -0.10
C PHE A 129 2.34 -4.50 -0.60
N MET A 130 1.24 -4.24 0.10
CA MET A 130 -0.10 -4.64 -0.35
C MET A 130 -0.45 -3.94 -1.67
N LEU A 131 -0.23 -2.64 -1.76
CA LEU A 131 -0.49 -1.85 -2.96
C LEU A 131 0.34 -2.33 -4.14
N LEU A 132 1.66 -2.45 -3.97
CA LEU A 132 2.57 -2.87 -5.03
C LEU A 132 2.32 -4.32 -5.46
N GLY A 133 2.30 -5.26 -4.51
CA GLY A 133 2.08 -6.68 -4.81
C GLY A 133 0.69 -6.94 -5.39
N GLY A 134 -0.33 -6.27 -4.86
CA GLY A 134 -1.69 -6.34 -5.37
C GLY A 134 -1.80 -5.81 -6.81
N THR A 135 -1.19 -4.66 -7.09
CA THR A 135 -1.19 -4.07 -8.44
C THR A 135 -0.47 -4.96 -9.45
N VAL A 136 0.72 -5.48 -9.11
CA VAL A 136 1.45 -6.41 -9.99
C VAL A 136 0.63 -7.68 -10.25
N LEU A 137 0.07 -8.28 -9.20
CA LEU A 137 -0.75 -9.48 -9.33
C LEU A 137 -1.99 -9.24 -10.21
N THR A 138 -2.68 -8.12 -10.01
CA THR A 138 -3.85 -7.74 -10.82
C THR A 138 -3.45 -7.53 -12.28
N ALA A 139 -2.40 -6.76 -12.55
CA ALA A 139 -1.96 -6.45 -13.91
C ALA A 139 -1.53 -7.71 -14.68
N CYS A 140 -0.74 -8.60 -14.04
CA CYS A 140 -0.32 -9.85 -14.66
C CYS A 140 -1.52 -10.75 -15.04
N LEU A 141 -2.51 -10.85 -14.16
CA LEU A 141 -3.65 -11.74 -14.39
C LEU A 141 -4.71 -11.16 -15.33
N LEU A 142 -4.87 -9.84 -15.38
CA LEU A 142 -5.71 -9.21 -16.40
C LEU A 142 -5.12 -9.42 -17.80
N TYR A 143 -3.80 -9.19 -17.95
CA TYR A 143 -3.13 -9.36 -19.23
C TYR A 143 -3.18 -10.81 -19.75
N THR A 144 -3.01 -11.81 -18.86
CA THR A 144 -3.08 -13.23 -19.25
C THR A 144 -4.50 -13.71 -19.58
N SER A 145 -5.53 -13.10 -18.99
CA SER A 145 -6.94 -13.40 -19.31
C SER A 145 -7.29 -12.93 -20.72
N ASP A 146 -6.92 -11.70 -21.05
CA ASP A 146 -7.23 -11.12 -22.37
C ASP A 146 -6.49 -11.86 -23.51
N ALA A 147 -5.28 -12.34 -23.27
CA ALA A 147 -4.49 -13.12 -24.22
C ALA A 147 -5.00 -14.57 -24.43
N ALA A 148 -5.86 -15.08 -23.55
CA ALA A 148 -6.46 -16.41 -23.67
C ALA A 148 -7.81 -16.39 -24.41
N ASP A 149 -8.39 -15.21 -24.57
CA ASP A 149 -9.68 -15.00 -25.25
C ASP A 149 -9.50 -14.55 -26.72
N GLU A 150 -8.25 -14.34 -27.20
CA GLU A 150 -7.87 -14.13 -28.60
C GLU A 150 -7.44 -15.45 -29.27
#